data_1ef7797471a19480160aef5d222861bb
#
_entry.id   1ef7797471a19480160aef5d222861bb
#
_cell.length_a   1.000
_cell.length_b   1.000
_cell.length_c   1.000
_cell.angle_alpha   90.00
_cell.angle_beta   90.00
_cell.angle_gamma   90.00
#
_symmetry.space_group_name_H-M   'P 1'
#
loop_
_entity.id
_entity.type
_entity.pdbx_description
1 polymer ?
#
loop_
_entity_poly.entity_id
_entity_poly.type
_entity_poly.pdbx_seq_one_letter_code
_entity_poly.pdbx_strand_id
1 'polypeptide(L)'
;MASISSPRLCLDRDCMSLMVNYLLDLYRIQLYEYNRMIKSYGVYLKPMHIVVKKSATGLKTYYYFGRYWYRIETVNSRVKWIYLGSRKPFENIPDPPINPILLISIEKSDANSKTVCIH
;
A
#
# COMPACT_ATOMS: atom_id res chain seq x y z
N MET A 1 -25.80 12.54 20.87
CA MET A 1 -25.29 11.71 19.81
C MET A 1 -24.15 10.86 20.32
N ALA A 2 -24.20 9.59 20.07
CA ALA A 2 -23.11 8.74 20.47
C ALA A 2 -21.82 9.17 19.74
N SER A 3 -20.76 9.29 20.48
CA SER A 3 -19.46 9.57 19.91
C SER A 3 -19.04 8.34 19.08
N ILE A 4 -18.86 8.56 17.81
CA ILE A 4 -18.38 7.50 16.93
C ILE A 4 -16.89 7.71 16.74
N SER A 5 -16.12 7.27 17.71
CA SER A 5 -14.68 7.38 17.64
C SER A 5 -14.07 6.39 16.64
N SER A 6 -14.68 5.22 16.51
CA SER A 6 -14.20 4.16 15.62
C SER A 6 -15.38 3.36 15.10
N PRO A 7 -16.07 3.86 14.08
CA PRO A 7 -17.16 3.09 13.51
C PRO A 7 -16.64 1.76 13.00
N ARG A 8 -17.32 0.70 13.39
CA ARG A 8 -16.98 -0.64 12.97
C ARG A 8 -18.01 -1.09 11.95
N LEU A 9 -17.55 -1.43 10.77
CA LEU A 9 -18.38 -1.94 9.71
C LEU A 9 -17.98 -3.37 9.41
N CYS A 10 -18.94 -4.28 9.55
CA CYS A 10 -18.71 -5.68 9.25
C CYS A 10 -19.43 -6.04 7.97
N LEU A 11 -18.70 -6.55 6.99
CA LEU A 11 -19.23 -6.90 5.69
C LEU A 11 -18.93 -8.36 5.39
N ASP A 12 -19.67 -8.90 4.44
CA ASP A 12 -19.34 -10.20 3.88
C ASP A 12 -17.93 -10.16 3.31
N ARG A 13 -17.20 -11.26 3.49
CA ARG A 13 -15.80 -11.37 3.08
C ARG A 13 -15.60 -11.08 1.60
N ASP A 14 -16.50 -11.56 0.75
CA ASP A 14 -16.39 -11.35 -0.69
C ASP A 14 -16.62 -9.89 -1.05
N CYS A 15 -17.60 -9.25 -0.44
CA CYS A 15 -17.83 -7.81 -0.62
C CYS A 15 -16.65 -7.00 -0.14
N MET A 16 -16.07 -7.37 1.00
CA MET A 16 -14.90 -6.70 1.54
C MET A 16 -13.71 -6.81 0.59
N SER A 17 -13.48 -8.00 0.04
CA SER A 17 -12.39 -8.23 -0.90
C SER A 17 -12.54 -7.38 -2.15
N LEU A 18 -13.75 -7.30 -2.70
CA LEU A 18 -14.04 -6.45 -3.86
C LEU A 18 -13.81 -4.97 -3.56
N MET A 19 -14.25 -4.51 -2.40
CA MET A 19 -14.09 -3.11 -2.00
C MET A 19 -12.61 -2.76 -1.80
N VAL A 20 -11.86 -3.60 -1.12
CA VAL A 20 -10.42 -3.39 -0.91
C VAL A 20 -9.68 -3.37 -2.24
N ASN A 21 -9.98 -4.30 -3.13
CA ASN A 21 -9.36 -4.34 -4.45
C ASN A 21 -9.67 -3.09 -5.28
N TYR A 22 -10.91 -2.62 -5.21
CA TYR A 22 -11.30 -1.39 -5.90
C TYR A 22 -10.51 -0.18 -5.38
N LEU A 23 -10.42 -0.04 -4.06
CA LEU A 23 -9.67 1.06 -3.45
C LEU A 23 -8.18 1.00 -3.80
N LEU A 24 -7.60 -0.19 -3.81
CA LEU A 24 -6.20 -0.37 -4.18
C LEU A 24 -5.95 -0.06 -5.65
N ASP A 25 -6.89 -0.40 -6.53
CA ASP A 25 -6.77 -0.06 -7.95
C ASP A 25 -6.78 1.45 -8.16
N LEU A 26 -7.68 2.16 -7.49
CA LEU A 26 -7.71 3.62 -7.54
C LEU A 26 -6.40 4.22 -7.00
N TYR A 27 -5.90 3.68 -5.90
CA TYR A 27 -4.66 4.15 -5.31
C TYR A 27 -3.47 3.94 -6.25
N ARG A 28 -3.40 2.79 -6.92
CA ARG A 28 -2.32 2.54 -7.88
C ARG A 28 -2.33 3.53 -9.04
N ILE A 29 -3.50 3.89 -9.52
CA ILE A 29 -3.62 4.93 -10.56
C ILE A 29 -3.04 6.25 -10.05
N GLN A 30 -3.38 6.64 -8.83
CA GLN A 30 -2.84 7.84 -8.22
C GLN A 30 -1.31 7.77 -8.07
N LEU A 31 -0.78 6.60 -7.72
CA LEU A 31 0.67 6.41 -7.59
C LEU A 31 1.39 6.50 -8.93
N TYR A 32 0.83 5.97 -10.00
CA TYR A 32 1.41 6.12 -11.33
C TYR A 32 1.46 7.59 -11.75
N GLU A 33 0.40 8.34 -11.50
CA GLU A 33 0.37 9.77 -11.78
C GLU A 33 1.38 10.53 -10.93
N TYR A 34 1.46 10.20 -9.65
CA TYR A 34 2.42 10.79 -8.74
C TYR A 34 3.86 10.52 -9.18
N ASN A 35 4.18 9.29 -9.54
CA ASN A 35 5.52 8.92 -10.00
C ASN A 35 5.89 9.63 -11.30
N ARG A 36 4.92 9.87 -12.17
CA ARG A 36 5.15 10.65 -13.38
C ARG A 36 5.47 12.10 -13.03
N MET A 37 4.77 12.66 -12.05
CA MET A 37 4.99 14.03 -11.60
C MET A 37 6.37 14.22 -10.95
N ILE A 38 6.83 13.24 -10.16
CA ILE A 38 8.12 13.35 -9.44
C ILE A 38 9.30 12.76 -10.21
N LYS A 39 9.10 12.35 -11.44
CA LYS A 39 10.15 11.71 -12.25
C LYS A 39 11.41 12.58 -12.36
N SER A 40 11.26 13.89 -12.41
CA SER A 40 12.37 14.84 -12.52
C SER A 40 13.29 14.82 -11.30
N TYR A 41 12.81 14.34 -10.16
CA TYR A 41 13.63 14.19 -8.95
C TYR A 41 14.48 12.92 -8.96
N GLY A 42 14.29 12.04 -9.95
CA GLY A 42 15.06 10.80 -10.06
C GLY A 42 14.66 9.74 -9.07
N VAL A 43 13.50 9.85 -8.45
CA VAL A 43 12.99 8.91 -7.45
C VAL A 43 11.65 8.34 -7.86
N TYR A 44 11.30 7.22 -7.21
CA TYR A 44 10.13 6.44 -7.57
C TYR A 44 9.55 5.83 -6.30
N LEU A 45 8.25 6.01 -6.11
CA LEU A 45 7.52 5.38 -5.01
C LEU A 45 6.89 4.10 -5.55
N LYS A 46 7.41 2.95 -5.13
CA LYS A 46 6.98 1.66 -5.67
C LYS A 46 5.51 1.41 -5.37
N PRO A 47 4.67 1.20 -6.40
CA PRO A 47 3.23 1.02 -6.17
C PRO A 47 2.91 -0.22 -5.35
N MET A 48 3.60 -1.32 -5.58
CA MET A 48 3.37 -2.55 -4.82
C MET A 48 4.68 -3.26 -4.56
N HIS A 49 4.86 -3.70 -3.31
CA HIS A 49 6.00 -4.49 -2.89
C HIS A 49 5.51 -5.73 -2.17
N ILE A 50 5.99 -6.90 -2.57
CA ILE A 50 5.55 -8.18 -2.02
C ILE A 50 6.68 -8.76 -1.19
N VAL A 51 6.36 -9.13 0.06
CA VAL A 51 7.30 -9.79 0.96
C VAL A 51 6.70 -11.13 1.39
N VAL A 52 7.46 -12.19 1.19
CA VAL A 52 7.07 -13.53 1.64
C VAL A 52 7.93 -13.88 2.85
N LYS A 53 7.28 -14.17 3.97
CA LYS A 53 7.97 -14.56 5.20
C LYS A 53 7.61 -15.98 5.57
N LYS A 54 8.65 -16.76 5.94
CA LYS A 54 8.49 -18.12 6.42
C LYS A 54 8.22 -18.08 7.93
N SER A 55 7.16 -18.74 8.36
CA SER A 55 6.82 -18.83 9.77
C SER A 55 6.65 -20.31 10.17
N ALA A 56 6.50 -20.56 11.48
CA ALA A 56 6.29 -21.92 12.01
C ALA A 56 5.01 -22.56 11.46
N THR A 57 4.03 -21.73 11.06
CA THR A 57 2.74 -22.19 10.56
C THR A 57 2.64 -22.18 9.04
N GLY A 58 3.74 -21.86 8.34
CA GLY A 58 3.79 -21.81 6.87
C GLY A 58 4.30 -20.49 6.34
N LEU A 59 4.00 -20.22 5.07
CA LEU A 59 4.41 -18.99 4.42
C LEU A 59 3.33 -17.93 4.58
N LYS A 60 3.78 -16.68 4.87
CA LYS A 60 2.90 -15.51 4.90
C LYS A 60 3.36 -14.52 3.86
N THR A 61 2.42 -14.01 3.08
CA THR A 61 2.68 -13.01 2.05
C THR A 61 2.13 -11.67 2.48
N TYR A 62 3.00 -10.65 2.45
CA TYR A 62 2.64 -9.29 2.81
C TYR A 62 2.71 -8.41 1.57
N TYR A 63 1.70 -7.58 1.39
CA TYR A 63 1.61 -6.64 0.28
C TYR A 63 1.69 -5.22 0.83
N TYR A 64 2.66 -4.44 0.37
CA TYR A 64 2.84 -3.05 0.75
C TYR A 64 2.59 -2.17 -0.46
N PHE A 65 1.80 -1.14 -0.30
CA PHE A 65 1.41 -0.25 -1.38
C PHE A 65 1.88 1.17 -1.10
N GLY A 66 2.66 1.77 -2.04
CA GLY A 66 3.12 3.13 -1.93
C GLY A 66 3.93 3.41 -0.67
N ARG A 67 4.78 2.48 -0.28
CA ARG A 67 5.54 2.57 0.97
C ARG A 67 7.04 2.74 0.76
N TYR A 68 7.61 2.12 -0.26
CA TYR A 68 9.06 2.05 -0.43
C TYR A 68 9.53 2.90 -1.58
N TRP A 69 10.55 3.71 -1.32
CA TRP A 69 11.15 4.63 -2.26
C TRP A 69 12.40 4.06 -2.87
N TYR A 70 12.61 4.34 -4.15
CA TYR A 70 13.78 3.91 -4.90
C TYR A 70 14.32 5.06 -5.72
N ARG A 71 15.65 5.08 -5.91
CA ARG A 71 16.29 5.91 -6.89
C ARG A 71 16.51 5.07 -8.14
N ILE A 72 16.27 5.67 -9.29
CA ILE A 72 16.50 5.00 -10.55
C ILE A 72 17.74 5.59 -11.18
N GLU A 73 18.76 4.76 -11.42
CA GLU A 73 20.00 5.17 -12.06
C GLU A 73 20.20 4.34 -13.31
N THR A 74 20.77 4.98 -14.36
CA THR A 74 21.15 4.28 -15.58
C THR A 74 22.68 4.21 -15.60
N VAL A 75 23.22 3.01 -15.55
CA VAL A 75 24.65 2.75 -15.58
C VAL A 75 24.93 1.78 -16.72
N ASN A 76 25.80 2.17 -17.67
CA ASN A 76 26.14 1.32 -18.82
C ASN A 76 24.92 0.78 -19.56
N SER A 77 23.94 1.63 -19.83
CA SER A 77 22.67 1.30 -20.50
C SER A 77 21.79 0.33 -19.72
N ARG A 78 22.07 0.10 -18.43
CA ARG A 78 21.27 -0.72 -17.54
C ARG A 78 20.62 0.15 -16.48
N VAL A 79 19.35 -0.15 -16.20
CA VAL A 79 18.61 0.53 -15.14
C VAL A 79 18.92 -0.15 -13.82
N LYS A 80 19.33 0.64 -12.83
CA LYS A 80 19.63 0.16 -11.49
C LYS A 80 18.67 0.82 -10.52
N TRP A 81 18.06 0.01 -9.66
CA TRP A 81 17.15 0.46 -8.62
C TRP A 81 17.87 0.48 -7.28
N ILE A 82 17.91 1.62 -6.63
CA ILE A 82 18.56 1.78 -5.33
C ILE A 82 17.48 2.06 -4.30
N TYR A 83 17.39 1.20 -3.30
CA TYR A 83 16.42 1.34 -2.21
C TYR A 83 16.78 2.54 -1.32
N LEU A 84 15.82 3.42 -1.07
CA LEU A 84 16.01 4.61 -0.26
C LEU A 84 15.30 4.55 1.09
N GLY A 85 14.40 3.61 1.29
CA GLY A 85 13.66 3.48 2.53
C GLY A 85 12.17 3.77 2.38
N SER A 86 11.50 3.92 3.51
CA SER A 86 10.06 4.15 3.55
C SER A 86 9.68 5.61 3.80
N ARG A 87 10.67 6.50 3.94
CA ARG A 87 10.43 7.92 4.13
C ARG A 87 10.68 8.68 2.84
N LYS A 88 9.92 9.76 2.65
CA LYS A 88 10.12 10.66 1.52
C LYS A 88 11.58 11.13 1.50
N PRO A 89 12.31 10.90 0.38
CA PRO A 89 13.76 11.14 0.35
C PRO A 89 14.15 12.61 0.36
N PHE A 90 13.26 13.50 -0.12
CA PHE A 90 13.53 14.93 -0.15
C PHE A 90 12.30 15.69 0.33
N GLU A 91 12.49 16.75 1.11
CA GLU A 91 11.37 17.55 1.63
C GLU A 91 10.61 18.28 0.53
N ASN A 92 11.30 18.70 -0.52
CA ASN A 92 10.70 19.47 -1.60
C ASN A 92 9.90 18.64 -2.61
N ILE A 93 9.88 17.33 -2.47
CA ILE A 93 9.00 16.48 -3.27
C ILE A 93 7.57 16.64 -2.73
N PRO A 94 6.57 16.83 -3.60
CA PRO A 94 5.18 16.86 -3.13
C PRO A 94 4.82 15.59 -2.37
N ASP A 95 3.91 15.71 -1.40
CA ASP A 95 3.49 14.56 -0.62
C ASP A 95 2.77 13.55 -1.51
N PRO A 96 3.03 12.24 -1.31
CA PRO A 96 2.34 11.20 -2.07
C PRO A 96 0.86 11.10 -1.70
N PRO A 97 0.06 10.50 -2.58
CA PRO A 97 -1.34 10.26 -2.24
C PRO A 97 -1.46 9.35 -1.02
N ILE A 98 -2.50 9.57 -0.23
CA ILE A 98 -2.73 8.80 0.99
C ILE A 98 -3.24 7.42 0.61
N ASN A 99 -2.61 6.38 1.16
CA ASN A 99 -3.08 5.01 0.97
C ASN A 99 -4.41 4.85 1.71
N PRO A 100 -5.52 4.58 1.01
CA PRO A 100 -6.83 4.47 1.66
C PRO A 100 -6.93 3.30 2.63
N ILE A 101 -6.09 2.28 2.45
CA ILE A 101 -6.07 1.11 3.34
C ILE A 101 -5.51 1.45 4.71
N LEU A 102 -4.66 2.47 4.82
CA LEU A 102 -4.16 2.93 6.12
C LEU A 102 -5.25 3.57 6.98
N LEU A 103 -6.34 4.00 6.34
CA LEU A 103 -7.48 4.57 7.05
C LEU A 103 -8.47 3.51 7.49
N ILE A 104 -8.26 2.27 7.07
CA ILE A 104 -9.13 1.14 7.34
C ILE A 104 -8.31 0.03 7.98
N SER A 105 -8.74 -0.45 9.14
CA SER A 105 -8.15 -1.61 9.78
C SER A 105 -9.06 -2.81 9.55
N ILE A 106 -8.52 -3.87 8.95
CA ILE A 106 -9.28 -5.08 8.66
C ILE A 106 -8.93 -6.12 9.70
N GLU A 107 -9.94 -6.59 10.43
CA GLU A 107 -9.79 -7.61 11.44
C GLU A 107 -10.40 -8.91 10.97
N LYS A 108 -9.62 -9.99 11.00
CA LYS A 108 -10.11 -11.34 10.79
C LYS A 108 -10.57 -11.89 12.12
N SER A 109 -11.86 -12.14 12.25
CA SER A 109 -12.42 -12.69 13.48
C SER A 109 -12.09 -14.16 13.62
N ASP A 110 -12.04 -14.91 12.53
CA ASP A 110 -11.82 -16.36 12.54
C ASP A 110 -11.35 -16.82 11.17
N ALA A 111 -10.52 -17.87 11.13
CA ALA A 111 -10.02 -18.44 9.87
C ALA A 111 -11.15 -18.98 8.98
N ASN A 112 -12.25 -19.43 9.58
CA ASN A 112 -13.40 -19.96 8.87
C ASN A 112 -14.53 -18.94 8.72
N SER A 113 -14.35 -17.75 9.23
CA SER A 113 -15.37 -16.71 9.15
C SER A 113 -15.45 -16.15 7.74
N LYS A 114 -16.68 -15.98 7.27
CA LYS A 114 -16.95 -15.28 6.00
C LYS A 114 -17.14 -13.78 6.18
N THR A 115 -17.08 -13.32 7.41
CA THR A 115 -17.31 -11.91 7.77
C THR A 115 -16.01 -11.23 8.10
N VAL A 116 -15.77 -10.07 7.54
CA VAL A 116 -14.61 -9.23 7.81
C VAL A 116 -15.10 -7.90 8.32
N CYS A 117 -14.48 -7.41 9.39
CA CYS A 117 -14.86 -6.15 10.02
C CYS A 117 -13.80 -5.09 9.71
N ILE A 118 -14.27 -3.89 9.44
CA ILE A 118 -13.43 -2.72 9.22
C ILE A 118 -13.54 -1.81 10.43
N HIS A 119 -12.41 -1.39 10.91
CA HIS A 119 -12.31 -0.44 12.03
C HIS A 119 -11.92 0.94 11.54
#